data_227a4520c3f6c1458a348d99bc3194d5
#
_entry.id   227a4520c3f6c1458a348d99bc3194d5
#
_cell.length_a   1.000
_cell.length_b   1.000
_cell.length_c   1.000
_cell.angle_alpha   90.00
_cell.angle_beta   90.00
_cell.angle_gamma   90.00
#
_symmetry.space_group_name_H-M   'P 1'
#
loop_
_entity.id
_entity.type
_entity.pdbx_description
1 polymer ?
#
loop_
_entity_poly.entity_id
_entity_poly.type
_entity_poly.pdbx_seq_one_letter_code
_entity_poly.pdbx_strand_id
1 'polypeptide(L)'
;MRMGLAARVGIISTMIFVCTSSVRGRLRLRRLVALWLIASAGMAALPGARAGAAPSLTAAIAVRVARDHASSAFGTENRGARRALVAIYAARDDRPLWSANGQATRQALALLNALQSAGDHGLNPLDYRAGVLAAMAQQAAAQPPGTVQWSELWARFDVTLSAETLQLLCDLHFGRIDSRAAGFHLAHPRHALNLRPLVESLARTSDVKGVLASVEPAFYEYRLLEQTLARYRGLAARDAALTRLPSLPSRSVRPGGVYRGAPALRRRLAAVGDFSADAAAPPDTASAIVLDRQLVSALERFQRRHALEPDGVLGRATFHALTTPFAARVVQIELNLERWRWLPTLHAPLVMVNIAQFRLFALRSLAEGATDTLQMRVIVGRSEPSAHTPTFTTDMVDVIFRPYWNVPPRIAVRELLPDIRARARFFSAQHLQIVQGQSDAARPVPLTAGNLAAVAAGRLRLRQLPGPDNALGLIKFEVPNRFDVLLHGTPAERLFSHARRAFSHGCIRVSNPAALARFALRDTAGAWTLEKISAATRGPDNQRVELARPIPVIVVYLTAGVSADGTVEFFDDLYGEDRRLAARLGMSAERAAKTRTSDTASRTVRVGPPRLDFARPQC
;
A
#
# COMPACT_ATOMS: atom_id res chain seq x y z
N MET A 1 32.98 19.71 -50.22
CA MET A 1 34.07 20.73 -50.22
C MET A 1 34.43 21.04 -48.78
N ARG A 2 35.49 20.47 -48.38
CA ARG A 2 36.72 21.02 -47.72
C ARG A 2 36.44 21.88 -46.45
N MET A 3 36.78 21.31 -45.27
CA MET A 3 37.99 21.64 -44.46
C MET A 3 37.78 22.94 -43.66
N GLY A 4 38.09 23.08 -42.38
CA GLY A 4 39.22 22.55 -41.65
C GLY A 4 39.17 22.87 -40.14
N LEU A 5 39.99 22.13 -39.55
CA LEU A 5 40.53 22.12 -38.19
C LEU A 5 41.01 23.47 -37.68
N ALA A 6 40.84 23.77 -36.40
CA ALA A 6 41.93 24.27 -35.52
C ALA A 6 41.57 24.31 -34.04
N ALA A 7 42.37 23.70 -33.26
CA ALA A 7 42.45 23.74 -31.79
C ALA A 7 42.94 25.11 -31.29
N ARG A 8 42.49 25.48 -30.06
CA ARG A 8 43.35 26.28 -29.14
C ARG A 8 42.98 26.03 -27.67
N VAL A 9 43.97 25.63 -26.96
CA VAL A 9 44.17 25.56 -25.52
C VAL A 9 44.24 26.98 -24.96
N GLY A 10 43.71 27.19 -23.75
CA GLY A 10 43.88 28.47 -23.03
C GLY A 10 43.24 28.45 -21.64
N ILE A 11 44.00 27.97 -20.68
CA ILE A 11 44.41 28.62 -19.41
C ILE A 11 43.29 28.98 -18.41
N ILE A 12 43.31 28.22 -17.34
CA ILE A 12 42.67 28.41 -16.04
C ILE A 12 43.25 29.69 -15.37
N SER A 13 42.36 30.53 -14.87
CA SER A 13 42.74 31.54 -13.89
C SER A 13 41.80 31.50 -12.69
N THR A 14 42.40 31.24 -11.56
CA THR A 14 41.99 31.15 -10.18
C THR A 14 41.20 32.39 -9.74
N MET A 15 40.05 32.17 -9.08
CA MET A 15 39.50 33.16 -8.17
C MET A 15 39.07 32.49 -6.86
N ILE A 16 39.91 32.63 -5.86
CA ILE A 16 39.64 32.29 -4.46
C ILE A 16 38.82 33.42 -3.87
N PHE A 17 37.61 33.12 -3.43
CA PHE A 17 36.86 33.98 -2.53
C PHE A 17 36.81 33.34 -1.16
N VAL A 18 37.53 33.97 -0.22
CA VAL A 18 37.53 33.66 1.21
C VAL A 18 36.25 34.19 1.82
N CYS A 19 35.44 33.35 2.40
CA CYS A 19 34.45 33.76 3.36
C CYS A 19 34.66 32.98 4.67
N THR A 20 35.17 33.68 5.65
CA THR A 20 35.36 33.22 7.03
C THR A 20 34.07 33.44 7.80
N SER A 21 33.52 32.39 8.38
CA SER A 21 32.97 32.36 9.74
C SER A 21 32.00 31.18 9.95
N SER A 22 32.45 30.17 10.62
CA SER A 22 31.78 29.50 11.72
C SER A 22 32.66 28.35 12.26
N VAL A 23 32.70 28.24 13.56
CA VAL A 23 33.49 27.27 14.34
C VAL A 23 33.20 25.81 13.97
N ARG A 24 32.09 25.55 13.30
CA ARG A 24 31.70 24.18 12.85
C ARG A 24 32.45 23.67 11.61
N GLY A 25 33.05 24.54 10.83
CA GLY A 25 33.83 24.15 9.63
C GLY A 25 35.23 23.58 9.95
N ARG A 26 35.80 23.96 11.07
CA ARG A 26 37.17 23.56 11.41
C ARG A 26 37.32 22.12 11.92
N LEU A 27 36.24 21.53 12.47
CA LEU A 27 36.27 20.11 12.88
C LEU A 27 36.15 19.14 11.69
N ARG A 28 35.47 19.53 10.61
CA ARG A 28 35.32 18.66 9.43
C ARG A 28 36.60 18.53 8.61
N LEU A 29 37.40 19.60 8.53
CA LEU A 29 38.64 19.58 7.74
C LEU A 29 39.76 18.77 8.42
N ARG A 30 39.81 18.76 9.75
CA ARG A 30 40.79 17.94 10.50
C ARG A 30 40.55 16.44 10.37
N ARG A 31 39.28 15.99 10.23
CA ARG A 31 38.95 14.56 10.04
C ARG A 31 39.23 14.07 8.62
N LEU A 32 39.11 14.91 7.61
CA LEU A 32 39.41 14.54 6.21
C LEU A 32 40.96 14.48 5.96
N VAL A 33 41.73 15.33 6.59
CA VAL A 33 43.20 15.30 6.49
C VAL A 33 43.79 14.08 7.24
N ALA A 34 43.23 13.68 8.37
CA ALA A 34 43.63 12.46 9.07
C ALA A 34 43.35 11.17 8.27
N LEU A 35 42.26 11.12 7.52
CA LEU A 35 41.92 9.98 6.65
C LEU A 35 42.82 9.91 5.40
N TRP A 36 43.30 11.03 4.88
CA TRP A 36 44.18 11.05 3.71
C TRP A 36 45.65 10.67 4.05
N LEU A 37 46.12 10.99 5.25
CA LEU A 37 47.44 10.59 5.74
C LEU A 37 47.56 9.10 6.07
N ILE A 38 46.46 8.42 6.36
CA ILE A 38 46.45 6.96 6.60
C ILE A 38 46.44 6.17 5.26
N ALA A 39 45.91 6.74 4.18
CA ALA A 39 45.86 6.08 2.89
C ALA A 39 47.16 6.19 2.07
N SER A 40 48.02 7.15 2.34
CA SER A 40 49.28 7.38 1.60
C SER A 40 50.54 6.78 2.25
N ALA A 41 50.45 6.18 3.44
CA ALA A 41 51.59 5.55 4.13
C ALA A 41 51.84 4.08 3.75
N GLY A 42 51.22 3.56 2.70
CA GLY A 42 51.21 2.14 2.37
C GLY A 42 52.18 1.66 1.28
N MET A 43 53.25 2.38 0.92
CA MET A 43 54.27 1.85 -0.01
C MET A 43 55.67 2.39 0.32
N ALA A 44 56.26 1.88 1.38
CA ALA A 44 57.74 1.85 1.54
C ALA A 44 58.05 0.65 2.44
N ALA A 45 58.58 -0.41 1.86
CA ALA A 45 59.12 -1.54 2.60
C ALA A 45 60.41 -1.11 3.30
N LEU A 46 60.39 -1.02 4.64
CA LEU A 46 61.58 -0.97 5.51
C LEU A 46 61.53 -2.19 6.43
N PRO A 47 62.67 -2.88 6.61
CA PRO A 47 62.75 -4.05 7.49
C PRO A 47 62.82 -3.55 8.94
N GLY A 48 61.82 -3.91 9.75
CA GLY A 48 61.78 -3.57 11.17
C GLY A 48 60.42 -3.10 11.69
N ALA A 49 59.30 -3.45 11.04
CA ALA A 49 57.99 -3.10 11.54
C ALA A 49 57.71 -3.82 12.87
N ARG A 50 57.79 -3.09 13.98
CA ARG A 50 57.17 -3.47 15.25
C ARG A 50 55.71 -3.82 14.92
N ALA A 51 55.27 -5.01 15.34
CA ALA A 51 53.88 -5.42 15.24
C ALA A 51 53.03 -4.29 15.81
N GLY A 52 52.42 -3.49 14.94
CA GLY A 52 51.51 -2.40 15.34
C GLY A 52 50.37 -3.01 16.17
N ALA A 53 50.04 -2.36 17.29
CA ALA A 53 48.92 -2.79 18.12
C ALA A 53 47.67 -2.98 17.23
N ALA A 54 46.97 -4.09 17.40
CA ALA A 54 45.74 -4.34 16.66
C ALA A 54 44.79 -3.15 16.80
N PRO A 55 44.10 -2.72 15.73
CA PRO A 55 43.18 -1.58 15.81
C PRO A 55 42.11 -1.90 16.87
N SER A 56 41.81 -0.92 17.71
CA SER A 56 40.74 -1.07 18.69
C SER A 56 39.41 -1.32 17.97
N LEU A 57 38.47 -2.01 18.62
CA LEU A 57 37.12 -2.24 18.07
C LEU A 57 36.47 -0.92 17.63
N THR A 58 36.62 0.14 18.39
CA THR A 58 36.14 1.50 18.06
C THR A 58 36.73 2.01 16.74
N ALA A 59 38.05 1.88 16.54
CA ALA A 59 38.68 2.25 15.28
C ALA A 59 38.19 1.42 14.09
N ALA A 60 37.99 0.12 14.29
CA ALA A 60 37.45 -0.78 13.26
C ALA A 60 36.02 -0.40 12.89
N ILE A 61 35.19 -0.01 13.88
CA ILE A 61 33.80 0.49 13.65
C ILE A 61 33.86 1.79 12.85
N ALA A 62 34.70 2.76 13.21
CA ALA A 62 34.81 4.03 12.48
C ALA A 62 35.13 3.81 11.00
N VAL A 63 36.12 2.95 10.70
CA VAL A 63 36.46 2.57 9.32
C VAL A 63 35.28 1.90 8.60
N ARG A 64 34.59 1.02 9.28
CA ARG A 64 33.43 0.30 8.70
C ARG A 64 32.27 1.22 8.39
N VAL A 65 31.90 2.12 9.31
CA VAL A 65 30.85 3.13 9.11
C VAL A 65 31.18 4.03 7.92
N ALA A 66 32.43 4.48 7.80
CA ALA A 66 32.88 5.30 6.66
C ALA A 66 32.77 4.52 5.33
N ARG A 67 33.18 3.24 5.32
CA ARG A 67 33.07 2.37 4.14
C ARG A 67 31.61 2.13 3.73
N ASP A 68 30.76 1.77 4.67
CA ASP A 68 29.35 1.47 4.38
C ASP A 68 28.55 2.73 4.04
N HIS A 69 28.96 3.91 4.54
CA HIS A 69 28.45 5.19 4.08
C HIS A 69 28.82 5.48 2.62
N ALA A 70 30.02 5.11 2.18
CA ALA A 70 30.48 5.29 0.81
C ALA A 70 29.94 4.24 -0.16
N SER A 71 29.53 3.06 0.35
CA SER A 71 29.06 1.95 -0.47
C SER A 71 27.55 2.02 -0.75
N SER A 72 27.11 1.32 -1.80
CA SER A 72 25.69 1.15 -2.13
C SER A 72 24.96 0.13 -1.24
N ALA A 73 25.49 -0.20 -0.05
CA ALA A 73 24.92 -1.24 0.83
C ALA A 73 23.45 -0.99 1.21
N PHE A 74 23.02 0.28 1.23
CA PHE A 74 21.62 0.69 1.45
C PHE A 74 20.82 0.90 0.17
N GLY A 75 21.35 0.59 -1.02
CA GLY A 75 20.80 1.09 -2.28
C GLY A 75 21.01 2.61 -2.42
N THR A 76 20.90 3.15 -3.62
CA THR A 76 21.11 4.59 -3.89
C THR A 76 20.06 5.48 -3.22
N GLU A 77 18.98 4.92 -2.75
CA GLU A 77 17.73 5.63 -2.41
C GLU A 77 17.51 5.82 -0.90
N ASN A 78 18.14 5.04 -0.02
CA ASN A 78 17.92 5.18 1.43
C ASN A 78 18.93 6.12 2.10
N ARG A 79 18.91 7.40 1.68
CA ARG A 79 19.80 8.44 2.23
C ARG A 79 19.57 8.71 3.71
N GLY A 80 18.33 8.57 4.17
CA GLY A 80 17.96 8.78 5.57
C GLY A 80 18.59 7.75 6.49
N ALA A 81 18.47 6.47 6.18
CA ALA A 81 19.09 5.39 6.95
C ALA A 81 20.61 5.48 6.99
N ARG A 82 21.26 5.88 5.87
CA ARG A 82 22.72 6.15 5.85
C ARG A 82 23.13 7.27 6.79
N ARG A 83 22.40 8.40 6.76
CA ARG A 83 22.66 9.52 7.67
C ARG A 83 22.47 9.10 9.12
N ALA A 84 21.40 8.32 9.40
CA ALA A 84 21.13 7.81 10.73
C ALA A 84 22.25 6.87 11.22
N LEU A 85 22.73 5.95 10.37
CA LEU A 85 23.85 5.06 10.71
C LEU A 85 25.08 5.86 11.17
N VAL A 86 25.50 6.84 10.37
CA VAL A 86 26.64 7.71 10.73
C VAL A 86 26.37 8.48 12.03
N ALA A 87 25.17 9.05 12.19
CA ALA A 87 24.80 9.82 13.36
C ALA A 87 24.76 8.98 14.64
N ILE A 88 24.33 7.71 14.55
CA ILE A 88 24.30 6.76 15.67
C ILE A 88 25.71 6.53 16.20
N TYR A 89 26.66 6.15 15.34
CA TYR A 89 28.04 5.85 15.78
C TYR A 89 28.82 7.10 16.16
N ALA A 90 28.67 8.21 15.42
CA ALA A 90 29.31 9.48 15.77
C ALA A 90 28.88 10.00 17.16
N ALA A 91 27.64 9.81 17.56
CA ALA A 91 27.15 10.21 18.88
C ALA A 91 27.69 9.33 20.03
N ARG A 92 28.35 8.22 19.71
CA ARG A 92 28.89 7.25 20.66
C ARG A 92 30.42 7.19 20.61
N ASP A 93 31.07 8.09 19.90
CA ASP A 93 32.51 8.03 19.62
C ASP A 93 32.91 6.68 19.01
N ASP A 94 32.10 6.18 18.08
CA ASP A 94 32.26 4.90 17.39
C ASP A 94 32.32 3.66 18.30
N ARG A 95 31.82 3.76 19.56
CA ARG A 95 31.72 2.60 20.47
C ARG A 95 30.66 1.61 19.97
N PRO A 96 30.87 0.28 20.20
CA PRO A 96 29.92 -0.74 19.79
C PRO A 96 28.56 -0.54 20.43
N LEU A 97 27.50 -0.87 19.69
CA LEU A 97 26.12 -0.75 20.10
C LEU A 97 25.53 -2.12 20.49
N TRP A 98 25.93 -3.17 19.77
CA TRP A 98 25.34 -4.50 19.83
C TRP A 98 26.28 -5.56 20.42
N SER A 99 27.50 -5.19 20.76
CA SER A 99 28.48 -6.09 21.37
C SER A 99 29.09 -5.49 22.62
N ALA A 100 29.32 -6.36 23.61
CA ALA A 100 29.98 -6.01 24.87
C ALA A 100 30.81 -7.21 25.35
N ASN A 101 32.02 -6.97 25.86
CA ASN A 101 32.90 -7.99 26.44
C ASN A 101 33.12 -9.20 25.49
N GLY A 102 33.21 -8.96 24.18
CA GLY A 102 33.40 -10.02 23.18
C GLY A 102 32.19 -10.90 22.92
N GLN A 103 31.00 -10.44 23.25
CA GLN A 103 29.75 -11.16 23.02
C GLN A 103 28.67 -10.21 22.47
N ALA A 104 27.70 -10.78 21.75
CA ALA A 104 26.50 -10.03 21.37
C ALA A 104 25.66 -9.72 22.62
N THR A 105 25.13 -8.51 22.69
CA THR A 105 24.25 -8.08 23.79
C THR A 105 22.92 -8.84 23.73
N ARG A 106 22.17 -8.87 24.86
CA ARG A 106 20.82 -9.44 24.88
C ARG A 106 19.88 -8.76 23.89
N GLN A 107 20.03 -7.44 23.74
CA GLN A 107 19.27 -6.62 22.78
C GLN A 107 19.62 -7.00 21.33
N ALA A 108 20.90 -7.23 21.03
CA ALA A 108 21.31 -7.72 19.72
C ALA A 108 20.68 -9.08 19.37
N LEU A 109 20.66 -10.02 20.34
CA LEU A 109 20.03 -11.34 20.15
C LEU A 109 18.52 -11.21 19.96
N ALA A 110 17.83 -10.37 20.75
CA ALA A 110 16.40 -10.10 20.60
C ALA A 110 16.10 -9.49 19.23
N LEU A 111 16.96 -8.58 18.75
CA LEU A 111 16.82 -7.96 17.43
C LEU A 111 17.07 -8.95 16.29
N LEU A 112 18.06 -9.84 16.41
CA LEU A 112 18.25 -10.95 15.45
C LEU A 112 17.01 -11.81 15.33
N ASN A 113 16.36 -12.14 16.45
CA ASN A 113 15.09 -12.87 16.44
C ASN A 113 13.98 -12.07 15.74
N ALA A 114 13.91 -10.75 15.97
CA ALA A 114 12.94 -9.89 15.30
C ALA A 114 13.17 -9.85 13.78
N LEU A 115 14.42 -9.77 13.32
CA LEU A 115 14.78 -9.83 11.89
C LEU A 115 14.41 -11.19 11.27
N GLN A 116 14.59 -12.29 12.00
CA GLN A 116 14.15 -13.64 11.57
C GLN A 116 12.63 -13.72 11.48
N SER A 117 11.93 -13.06 12.39
CA SER A 117 10.47 -13.03 12.46
C SER A 117 9.85 -11.91 11.62
N ALA A 118 10.62 -11.18 10.80
CA ALA A 118 10.08 -10.10 9.93
C ALA A 118 8.91 -10.56 9.04
N GLY A 119 8.84 -11.87 8.81
CA GLY A 119 7.71 -12.52 8.17
C GLY A 119 6.37 -12.25 8.87
N ASP A 120 6.32 -12.14 10.17
CA ASP A 120 5.09 -11.92 10.92
C ASP A 120 4.42 -10.59 10.54
N HIS A 121 5.22 -9.65 10.09
CA HIS A 121 4.80 -8.35 9.53
C HIS A 121 4.60 -8.38 8.00
N GLY A 122 4.58 -9.54 7.36
CA GLY A 122 4.46 -9.66 5.89
C GLY A 122 5.70 -9.21 5.12
N LEU A 123 6.85 -9.13 5.78
CA LEU A 123 8.15 -8.84 5.17
C LEU A 123 8.88 -10.15 4.86
N ASN A 124 9.90 -10.11 3.99
CA ASN A 124 10.71 -11.28 3.71
C ASN A 124 11.94 -11.34 4.65
N PRO A 125 12.04 -12.30 5.59
CA PRO A 125 13.17 -12.37 6.52
C PRO A 125 14.53 -12.48 5.85
N LEU A 126 14.61 -13.01 4.63
CA LEU A 126 15.86 -13.13 3.87
C LEU A 126 16.45 -11.76 3.48
N ASP A 127 15.63 -10.72 3.44
CA ASP A 127 16.08 -9.37 3.09
C ASP A 127 16.94 -8.74 4.21
N TYR A 128 16.87 -9.26 5.45
CA TYR A 128 17.54 -8.71 6.64
C TYR A 128 18.75 -9.52 7.12
N ARG A 129 19.16 -10.54 6.38
CA ARG A 129 20.39 -11.31 6.60
C ARG A 129 20.60 -11.83 8.03
N ALA A 130 19.54 -12.07 8.80
CA ALA A 130 19.64 -12.45 10.22
C ALA A 130 20.50 -13.70 10.47
N GLY A 131 20.41 -14.73 9.62
CA GLY A 131 21.25 -15.92 9.71
C GLY A 131 22.75 -15.64 9.48
N VAL A 132 23.06 -14.70 8.56
CA VAL A 132 24.44 -14.26 8.31
C VAL A 132 24.97 -13.48 9.51
N LEU A 133 24.15 -12.62 10.11
CA LEU A 133 24.50 -11.87 11.31
C LEU A 133 24.75 -12.77 12.52
N ALA A 134 23.91 -13.79 12.71
CA ALA A 134 24.11 -14.77 13.79
C ALA A 134 25.44 -15.54 13.61
N ALA A 135 25.76 -15.97 12.39
CA ALA A 135 27.03 -16.62 12.07
C ALA A 135 28.24 -15.67 12.29
N MET A 136 28.10 -14.38 11.92
CA MET A 136 29.16 -13.37 12.18
C MET A 136 29.44 -13.21 13.68
N ALA A 137 28.38 -13.14 14.51
CA ALA A 137 28.56 -13.03 15.96
C ALA A 137 29.28 -14.25 16.55
N GLN A 138 28.92 -15.46 16.10
CA GLN A 138 29.60 -16.70 16.51
C GLN A 138 31.07 -16.72 16.07
N GLN A 139 31.37 -16.35 14.83
CA GLN A 139 32.74 -16.27 14.31
C GLN A 139 33.57 -15.24 15.07
N ALA A 140 32.99 -14.08 15.39
CA ALA A 140 33.67 -13.04 16.15
C ALA A 140 33.96 -13.48 17.59
N ALA A 141 33.03 -14.15 18.26
CA ALA A 141 33.18 -14.68 19.62
C ALA A 141 34.25 -15.78 19.71
N ALA A 142 34.50 -16.52 18.62
CA ALA A 142 35.53 -17.57 18.56
C ALA A 142 36.93 -17.02 18.36
N GLN A 143 37.12 -15.73 18.06
CA GLN A 143 38.45 -15.12 17.89
C GLN A 143 39.05 -14.66 19.24
N PRO A 144 40.37 -14.75 19.42
CA PRO A 144 41.02 -14.22 20.61
C PRO A 144 40.78 -12.70 20.72
N PRO A 145 40.38 -12.20 21.90
CA PRO A 145 40.17 -10.78 22.11
C PRO A 145 41.43 -9.96 21.81
N GLY A 146 41.24 -8.75 21.23
CA GLY A 146 42.37 -7.84 20.93
C GLY A 146 43.10 -8.15 19.64
N THR A 147 42.74 -9.19 18.89
CA THR A 147 43.28 -9.45 17.55
C THR A 147 42.62 -8.57 16.50
N VAL A 148 43.32 -8.31 15.39
CA VAL A 148 42.78 -7.56 14.23
C VAL A 148 41.48 -8.23 13.75
N GLN A 149 41.51 -9.54 13.59
CA GLN A 149 40.37 -10.31 13.12
C GLN A 149 39.15 -10.22 14.06
N TRP A 150 39.36 -10.27 15.37
CA TRP A 150 38.35 -10.04 16.38
C TRP A 150 37.69 -8.68 16.23
N SER A 151 38.49 -7.62 16.14
CA SER A 151 37.98 -6.24 15.99
C SER A 151 37.21 -6.04 14.68
N GLU A 152 37.72 -6.60 13.57
CA GLU A 152 37.04 -6.49 12.26
C GLU A 152 35.71 -7.23 12.22
N LEU A 153 35.64 -8.45 12.78
CA LEU A 153 34.41 -9.25 12.79
C LEU A 153 33.32 -8.59 13.66
N TRP A 154 33.69 -8.11 14.87
CA TRP A 154 32.73 -7.40 15.73
C TRP A 154 32.30 -6.07 15.12
N ALA A 155 33.20 -5.29 14.53
CA ALA A 155 32.84 -4.07 13.83
C ALA A 155 31.88 -4.35 12.65
N ARG A 156 32.13 -5.43 11.90
CA ARG A 156 31.27 -5.85 10.81
C ARG A 156 29.88 -6.28 11.31
N PHE A 157 29.81 -7.06 12.38
CA PHE A 157 28.55 -7.46 13.01
C PHE A 157 27.76 -6.23 13.48
N ASP A 158 28.39 -5.36 14.27
CA ASP A 158 27.76 -4.22 14.94
C ASP A 158 27.17 -3.24 13.92
N VAL A 159 27.95 -2.83 12.92
CA VAL A 159 27.50 -1.90 11.88
C VAL A 159 26.46 -2.55 10.95
N THR A 160 26.62 -3.84 10.62
CA THR A 160 25.65 -4.51 9.74
C THR A 160 24.32 -4.71 10.47
N LEU A 161 24.31 -5.07 11.76
CA LEU A 161 23.08 -5.20 12.52
C LEU A 161 22.35 -3.86 12.63
N SER A 162 23.08 -2.75 12.85
CA SER A 162 22.50 -1.41 12.80
C SER A 162 21.87 -1.10 11.44
N ALA A 163 22.54 -1.45 10.35
CA ALA A 163 22.06 -1.21 9.00
C ALA A 163 20.76 -2.00 8.69
N GLU A 164 20.72 -3.30 9.06
CA GLU A 164 19.51 -4.12 8.86
C GLU A 164 18.36 -3.68 9.78
N THR A 165 18.67 -3.21 10.99
CA THR A 165 17.67 -2.62 11.90
C THR A 165 17.05 -1.36 11.30
N LEU A 166 17.87 -0.44 10.80
CA LEU A 166 17.40 0.76 10.12
C LEU A 166 16.52 0.41 8.91
N GLN A 167 16.92 -0.60 8.13
CA GLN A 167 16.14 -1.07 7.00
C GLN A 167 14.78 -1.64 7.44
N LEU A 168 14.74 -2.47 8.50
CA LEU A 168 13.50 -3.03 9.06
C LEU A 168 12.57 -1.91 9.52
N LEU A 169 13.07 -0.93 10.27
CA LEU A 169 12.27 0.21 10.75
C LEU A 169 11.67 1.00 9.58
N CYS A 170 12.45 1.24 8.52
CA CYS A 170 11.97 1.92 7.33
C CYS A 170 10.91 1.09 6.58
N ASP A 171 11.14 -0.21 6.40
CA ASP A 171 10.21 -1.10 5.69
C ASP A 171 8.88 -1.26 6.47
N LEU A 172 8.92 -1.29 7.81
CA LEU A 172 7.71 -1.31 8.65
C LEU A 172 6.94 0.00 8.59
N HIS A 173 7.63 1.13 8.47
CA HIS A 173 7.00 2.44 8.50
C HIS A 173 6.49 2.89 7.13
N PHE A 174 7.30 2.78 6.09
CA PHE A 174 7.00 3.32 4.75
C PHE A 174 6.64 2.26 3.72
N GLY A 175 6.87 0.97 4.04
CA GLY A 175 6.83 -0.11 3.07
C GLY A 175 8.17 -0.29 2.33
N ARG A 176 8.23 -1.37 1.55
CA ARG A 176 9.44 -1.78 0.80
C ARG A 176 9.57 -1.08 -0.55
N ILE A 177 8.47 -0.54 -1.06
CA ILE A 177 8.38 0.12 -2.37
C ILE A 177 7.72 1.48 -2.19
N ASP A 178 8.24 2.49 -2.88
CA ASP A 178 7.57 3.79 -2.98
C ASP A 178 6.21 3.65 -3.66
N SER A 179 5.16 4.17 -3.01
CA SER A 179 3.78 4.05 -3.47
C SER A 179 3.58 4.69 -4.85
N ARG A 180 4.25 5.81 -5.15
CA ARG A 180 4.16 6.51 -6.44
C ARG A 180 4.83 5.71 -7.54
N ALA A 181 5.98 5.09 -7.24
CA ALA A 181 6.64 4.17 -8.15
C ALA A 181 5.77 2.94 -8.44
N ALA A 182 4.93 2.53 -7.48
CA ALA A 182 3.92 1.49 -7.66
C ALA A 182 2.66 1.96 -8.41
N GLY A 183 2.54 3.25 -8.74
CA GLY A 183 1.37 3.82 -9.43
C GLY A 183 0.25 4.28 -8.49
N PHE A 184 0.53 4.37 -7.19
CA PHE A 184 -0.40 4.85 -6.18
C PHE A 184 -0.10 6.31 -5.84
N HIS A 185 -1.10 7.17 -5.97
CA HIS A 185 -0.94 8.61 -5.82
C HIS A 185 -1.46 9.11 -4.46
N LEU A 186 -1.10 8.40 -3.41
CA LEU A 186 -1.44 8.78 -2.04
C LEU A 186 -0.62 10.03 -1.66
N ALA A 187 -1.28 11.01 -0.99
CA ALA A 187 -0.60 12.21 -0.54
C ALA A 187 0.31 11.88 0.63
N HIS A 188 1.42 12.54 0.66
CA HIS A 188 2.47 12.57 1.66
C HIS A 188 2.62 11.31 2.52
N PRO A 189 3.81 10.71 2.49
CA PRO A 189 4.15 9.62 3.39
C PRO A 189 3.94 10.09 4.83
N ARG A 190 3.78 9.13 5.72
CA ARG A 190 3.85 9.34 7.17
C ARG A 190 5.02 10.27 7.52
N HIS A 191 4.92 10.94 8.64
CA HIS A 191 5.98 11.83 9.14
C HIS A 191 7.36 11.16 9.06
N ALA A 192 8.38 11.96 8.77
CA ALA A 192 9.77 11.49 8.75
C ALA A 192 10.09 10.73 10.04
N LEU A 193 10.62 9.52 9.91
CA LEU A 193 10.97 8.67 11.03
C LEU A 193 12.29 9.17 11.65
N ASN A 194 12.28 9.47 12.94
CA ASN A 194 13.51 9.78 13.65
C ASN A 194 14.24 8.48 14.05
N LEU A 195 15.05 7.97 13.13
CA LEU A 195 15.65 6.65 13.22
C LEU A 195 16.65 6.51 14.37
N ARG A 196 17.43 7.56 14.69
CA ARG A 196 18.47 7.48 15.71
C ARG A 196 17.93 7.16 17.10
N PRO A 197 16.97 7.89 17.68
CA PRO A 197 16.40 7.55 18.99
C PRO A 197 15.76 6.16 19.03
N LEU A 198 15.18 5.68 17.92
CA LEU A 198 14.60 4.34 17.84
C LEU A 198 15.66 3.25 17.97
N VAL A 199 16.77 3.37 17.24
CA VAL A 199 17.88 2.40 17.34
C VAL A 199 18.54 2.46 18.71
N GLU A 200 18.74 3.66 19.27
CA GLU A 200 19.24 3.83 20.63
C GLU A 200 18.29 3.25 21.69
N SER A 201 16.98 3.33 21.48
CA SER A 201 15.98 2.68 22.33
C SER A 201 16.06 1.16 22.23
N LEU A 202 16.14 0.61 21.01
CA LEU A 202 16.32 -0.83 20.75
C LEU A 202 17.57 -1.40 21.42
N ALA A 203 18.63 -0.61 21.52
CA ALA A 203 19.88 -1.03 22.17
C ALA A 203 19.78 -1.05 23.71
N ARG A 204 18.75 -0.45 24.29
CA ARG A 204 18.55 -0.37 25.76
C ARG A 204 17.35 -1.15 26.29
N THR A 205 16.33 -1.35 25.44
CA THR A 205 15.07 -1.97 25.86
C THR A 205 15.12 -3.49 25.86
N SER A 206 14.32 -4.11 26.71
CA SER A 206 13.94 -5.52 26.57
C SER A 206 12.70 -5.73 25.70
N ASP A 207 11.93 -4.65 25.44
CA ASP A 207 10.72 -4.66 24.62
C ASP A 207 10.99 -4.22 23.18
N VAL A 208 11.70 -5.07 22.44
CA VAL A 208 11.94 -4.85 21.00
C VAL A 208 10.63 -4.81 20.22
N LYS A 209 9.64 -5.66 20.57
CA LYS A 209 8.34 -5.71 19.89
C LYS A 209 7.56 -4.41 20.01
N GLY A 210 7.54 -3.80 21.20
CA GLY A 210 6.86 -2.51 21.42
C GLY A 210 7.48 -1.38 20.58
N VAL A 211 8.81 -1.35 20.47
CA VAL A 211 9.48 -0.36 19.61
C VAL A 211 9.15 -0.58 18.13
N LEU A 212 9.14 -1.82 17.63
CA LEU A 212 8.76 -2.11 16.25
C LEU A 212 7.31 -1.74 15.98
N ALA A 213 6.39 -2.10 16.88
CA ALA A 213 4.97 -1.76 16.77
C ALA A 213 4.73 -0.23 16.76
N SER A 214 5.58 0.56 17.42
CA SER A 214 5.44 2.01 17.45
C SER A 214 5.69 2.68 16.09
N VAL A 215 6.38 2.03 15.17
CA VAL A 215 6.67 2.55 13.82
C VAL A 215 5.71 2.04 12.76
N GLU A 216 4.93 1.02 13.07
CA GLU A 216 3.91 0.45 12.19
C GLU A 216 2.68 1.37 12.02
N PRO A 217 1.82 1.09 11.02
CA PRO A 217 0.52 1.73 10.91
C PRO A 217 -0.31 1.56 12.19
N ALA A 218 -0.78 2.66 12.77
CA ALA A 218 -1.57 2.63 14.02
C ALA A 218 -3.03 2.16 13.81
N PHE A 219 -3.37 1.62 12.63
CA PHE A 219 -4.72 1.16 12.31
C PHE A 219 -5.03 -0.18 12.98
N TYR A 220 -6.22 -0.28 13.54
CA TYR A 220 -6.71 -1.53 14.11
C TYR A 220 -6.77 -2.65 13.06
N GLU A 221 -7.24 -2.32 11.86
CA GLU A 221 -7.34 -3.24 10.73
C GLU A 221 -5.98 -3.78 10.26
N TYR A 222 -4.91 -2.98 10.37
CA TYR A 222 -3.55 -3.43 10.07
C TYR A 222 -3.12 -4.54 11.04
N ARG A 223 -3.34 -4.35 12.33
CA ARG A 223 -3.03 -5.37 13.36
C ARG A 223 -3.84 -6.65 13.18
N LEU A 224 -5.13 -6.53 12.87
CA LEU A 224 -5.97 -7.69 12.55
C LEU A 224 -5.48 -8.44 11.31
N LEU A 225 -4.97 -7.72 10.32
CA LEU A 225 -4.44 -8.31 9.09
C LEU A 225 -3.11 -9.07 9.37
N GLU A 226 -2.25 -8.60 10.26
CA GLU A 226 -1.05 -9.33 10.71
C GLU A 226 -1.41 -10.63 11.43
N GLN A 227 -2.38 -10.58 12.34
CA GLN A 227 -2.89 -11.80 13.02
C GLN A 227 -3.47 -12.79 12.01
N THR A 228 -4.18 -12.29 11.00
CA THR A 228 -4.73 -13.08 9.90
C THR A 228 -3.63 -13.73 9.07
N LEU A 229 -2.51 -13.04 8.85
CA LEU A 229 -1.35 -13.59 8.14
C LEU A 229 -0.84 -14.88 8.80
N ALA A 230 -0.65 -14.87 10.12
CA ALA A 230 -0.21 -16.05 10.87
C ALA A 230 -1.20 -17.23 10.72
N ARG A 231 -2.52 -16.96 10.83
CA ARG A 231 -3.58 -17.95 10.60
C ARG A 231 -3.52 -18.54 9.20
N TYR A 232 -3.43 -17.71 8.16
CA TYR A 232 -3.42 -18.17 6.77
C TYR A 232 -2.13 -18.92 6.40
N ARG A 233 -0.99 -18.59 7.00
CA ARG A 233 0.23 -19.38 6.90
C ARG A 233 0.05 -20.78 7.48
N GLY A 234 -0.65 -20.90 8.62
CA GLY A 234 -1.04 -22.20 9.20
C GLY A 234 -1.94 -23.02 8.27
N LEU A 235 -2.90 -22.36 7.60
CA LEU A 235 -3.76 -23.00 6.59
C LEU A 235 -2.96 -23.42 5.35
N ALA A 236 -2.05 -22.58 4.87
CA ALA A 236 -1.20 -22.90 3.73
C ALA A 236 -0.29 -24.11 3.95
N ALA A 237 0.10 -24.39 5.20
CA ALA A 237 0.85 -25.62 5.52
C ALA A 237 0.04 -26.91 5.31
N ARG A 238 -1.30 -26.80 5.32
CA ARG A 238 -2.26 -27.89 5.15
C ARG A 238 -3.05 -27.78 3.85
N ASP A 239 -2.59 -26.97 2.90
CA ASP A 239 -3.34 -26.54 1.71
C ASP A 239 -3.82 -27.71 0.85
N ALA A 240 -2.97 -28.73 0.61
CA ALA A 240 -3.31 -29.86 -0.23
C ALA A 240 -4.55 -30.65 0.25
N ALA A 241 -4.78 -30.70 1.57
CA ALA A 241 -5.93 -31.39 2.17
C ALA A 241 -7.21 -30.52 2.12
N LEU A 242 -7.08 -29.19 2.07
CA LEU A 242 -8.19 -28.26 2.22
C LEU A 242 -8.66 -27.63 0.89
N THR A 243 -7.79 -27.52 -0.11
CA THR A 243 -8.10 -26.84 -1.39
C THR A 243 -8.55 -27.77 -2.50
N ARG A 244 -8.29 -29.06 -2.40
CA ARG A 244 -8.62 -30.01 -3.44
C ARG A 244 -10.12 -30.31 -3.46
N LEU A 245 -10.87 -29.48 -4.21
CA LEU A 245 -12.28 -29.72 -4.48
C LEU A 245 -12.44 -30.39 -5.86
N PRO A 246 -13.28 -31.45 -5.99
CA PRO A 246 -13.63 -31.99 -7.30
C PRO A 246 -14.23 -30.92 -8.21
N SER A 247 -13.99 -31.04 -9.52
CA SER A 247 -14.55 -30.11 -10.50
C SER A 247 -16.09 -30.05 -10.42
N LEU A 248 -16.65 -28.89 -10.82
CA LEU A 248 -18.11 -28.76 -10.90
C LEU A 248 -18.67 -29.71 -11.95
N PRO A 249 -19.81 -30.39 -11.65
CA PRO A 249 -20.45 -31.31 -12.59
C PRO A 249 -21.09 -30.57 -13.78
N SER A 250 -21.33 -29.27 -13.63
CA SER A 250 -21.91 -28.38 -14.64
C SER A 250 -21.37 -26.96 -14.43
N ARG A 251 -21.98 -25.94 -15.08
CA ARG A 251 -21.59 -24.51 -14.90
C ARG A 251 -21.77 -24.04 -13.46
N SER A 252 -22.71 -24.61 -12.73
CA SER A 252 -23.02 -24.27 -11.32
C SER A 252 -23.82 -25.38 -10.66
N VAL A 253 -23.77 -25.45 -9.34
CA VAL A 253 -24.63 -26.27 -8.50
C VAL A 253 -25.50 -25.32 -7.66
N ARG A 254 -26.82 -25.47 -7.77
CA ARG A 254 -27.79 -24.65 -7.02
C ARG A 254 -28.09 -25.25 -5.64
N PRO A 255 -28.64 -24.47 -4.70
CA PRO A 255 -29.13 -24.98 -3.44
C PRO A 255 -29.98 -26.27 -3.63
N GLY A 256 -29.76 -27.29 -2.81
CA GLY A 256 -30.38 -28.62 -2.93
C GLY A 256 -29.75 -29.52 -4.00
N GLY A 257 -28.85 -29.01 -4.84
CA GLY A 257 -28.19 -29.77 -5.90
C GLY A 257 -27.11 -30.71 -5.38
N VAL A 258 -26.79 -31.74 -6.17
CA VAL A 258 -25.77 -32.74 -5.84
C VAL A 258 -24.39 -32.28 -6.27
N TYR A 259 -23.45 -32.32 -5.34
CA TYR A 259 -22.01 -32.04 -5.56
C TYR A 259 -21.14 -33.05 -4.79
N ARG A 260 -20.48 -33.94 -5.50
CA ARG A 260 -19.61 -34.97 -4.88
C ARG A 260 -18.53 -34.41 -3.96
N GLY A 261 -18.14 -33.14 -4.16
CA GLY A 261 -17.17 -32.42 -3.34
C GLY A 261 -17.75 -31.77 -2.08
N ALA A 262 -19.05 -31.92 -1.76
CA ALA A 262 -19.68 -31.25 -0.63
C ALA A 262 -19.00 -31.56 0.73
N PRO A 263 -18.52 -32.79 1.03
CA PRO A 263 -17.77 -33.06 2.27
C PRO A 263 -16.44 -32.29 2.32
N ALA A 264 -15.70 -32.19 1.22
CA ALA A 264 -14.49 -31.39 1.14
C ALA A 264 -14.78 -29.89 1.25
N LEU A 265 -15.88 -29.42 0.66
CA LEU A 265 -16.36 -28.06 0.74
C LEU A 265 -16.70 -27.66 2.18
N ARG A 266 -17.38 -28.55 2.95
CA ARG A 266 -17.64 -28.32 4.39
C ARG A 266 -16.34 -28.11 5.17
N ARG A 267 -15.35 -29.02 4.99
CA ARG A 267 -14.04 -28.88 5.63
C ARG A 267 -13.34 -27.59 5.25
N ARG A 268 -13.40 -27.20 3.97
CA ARG A 268 -12.80 -25.93 3.49
C ARG A 268 -13.47 -24.71 4.13
N LEU A 269 -14.80 -24.68 4.15
CA LEU A 269 -15.56 -23.58 4.76
C LEU A 269 -15.37 -23.53 6.28
N ALA A 270 -15.27 -24.66 6.96
CA ALA A 270 -14.95 -24.71 8.39
C ALA A 270 -13.54 -24.18 8.68
N ALA A 271 -12.53 -24.55 7.88
CA ALA A 271 -11.16 -24.07 8.05
C ALA A 271 -11.04 -22.53 7.93
N VAL A 272 -11.87 -21.92 7.10
CA VAL A 272 -11.89 -20.45 6.93
C VAL A 272 -12.89 -19.73 7.83
N GLY A 273 -13.70 -20.46 8.62
CA GLY A 273 -14.62 -19.91 9.62
C GLY A 273 -16.04 -19.63 9.10
N ASP A 274 -16.38 -20.08 7.89
CA ASP A 274 -17.73 -19.92 7.34
C ASP A 274 -18.69 -21.05 7.70
N PHE A 275 -18.20 -22.13 8.30
CA PHE A 275 -18.97 -23.29 8.75
C PHE A 275 -18.55 -23.67 10.17
N SER A 276 -19.48 -24.07 11.04
CA SER A 276 -19.14 -24.55 12.38
C SER A 276 -18.36 -25.86 12.28
N ALA A 277 -17.29 -25.97 13.08
CA ALA A 277 -16.47 -27.19 13.11
C ALA A 277 -17.29 -28.42 13.54
N ASP A 278 -18.21 -28.25 14.51
CA ASP A 278 -19.08 -29.31 15.01
C ASP A 278 -20.13 -29.75 13.97
N ALA A 279 -20.57 -28.83 13.11
CA ALA A 279 -21.48 -29.12 12.00
C ALA A 279 -20.75 -29.62 10.73
N ALA A 280 -19.43 -29.65 10.72
CA ALA A 280 -18.62 -30.13 9.58
C ALA A 280 -18.56 -31.67 9.48
N ALA A 281 -18.99 -32.40 10.51
CA ALA A 281 -19.14 -33.84 10.45
C ALA A 281 -20.17 -34.21 9.38
N PRO A 282 -19.89 -35.19 8.48
CA PRO A 282 -20.83 -35.52 7.42
C PRO A 282 -22.10 -36.12 8.02
N PRO A 283 -23.31 -35.63 7.62
CA PRO A 283 -24.51 -36.39 7.80
C PRO A 283 -24.42 -37.69 6.96
N ASP A 284 -25.27 -38.61 7.22
CA ASP A 284 -25.35 -39.92 6.60
C ASP A 284 -25.06 -39.92 5.08
N THR A 285 -24.41 -40.95 4.58
CA THR A 285 -23.65 -41.00 3.31
C THR A 285 -24.37 -40.45 2.05
N ALA A 286 -25.69 -40.52 1.93
CA ALA A 286 -26.40 -40.04 0.74
C ALA A 286 -26.66 -38.51 0.78
N SER A 287 -26.95 -37.94 1.95
CA SER A 287 -27.15 -36.48 2.12
C SER A 287 -25.82 -35.72 2.18
N ALA A 288 -24.70 -36.42 2.40
CA ALA A 288 -23.38 -35.80 2.49
C ALA A 288 -22.93 -35.06 1.22
N ILE A 289 -23.45 -35.41 0.05
CA ILE A 289 -23.10 -34.85 -1.26
C ILE A 289 -24.05 -33.74 -1.76
N VAL A 290 -25.05 -33.38 -0.96
CA VAL A 290 -26.05 -32.34 -1.32
C VAL A 290 -25.63 -30.99 -0.76
N LEU A 291 -25.88 -29.93 -1.52
CA LEU A 291 -25.80 -28.54 -1.01
C LEU A 291 -27.03 -28.27 -0.14
N ASP A 292 -27.01 -28.80 1.09
CA ASP A 292 -28.08 -28.61 2.06
C ASP A 292 -28.15 -27.16 2.58
N ARG A 293 -29.17 -26.85 3.37
CA ARG A 293 -29.42 -25.51 3.91
C ARG A 293 -28.22 -24.96 4.70
N GLN A 294 -27.52 -25.78 5.48
CA GLN A 294 -26.38 -25.34 6.28
C GLN A 294 -25.19 -24.98 5.39
N LEU A 295 -24.91 -25.82 4.38
CA LEU A 295 -23.84 -25.58 3.43
C LEU A 295 -24.13 -24.36 2.52
N VAL A 296 -25.40 -24.18 2.14
CA VAL A 296 -25.85 -22.99 1.40
C VAL A 296 -25.61 -21.71 2.23
N SER A 297 -26.04 -21.69 3.49
CA SER A 297 -25.79 -20.54 4.37
C SER A 297 -24.31 -20.24 4.58
N ALA A 298 -23.46 -21.28 4.65
CA ALA A 298 -22.01 -21.13 4.71
C ALA A 298 -21.43 -20.56 3.40
N LEU A 299 -21.92 -21.02 2.26
CA LEU A 299 -21.55 -20.47 0.95
C LEU A 299 -21.96 -19.00 0.82
N GLU A 300 -23.14 -18.60 1.27
CA GLU A 300 -23.58 -17.21 1.25
C GLU A 300 -22.70 -16.31 2.13
N ARG A 301 -22.26 -16.80 3.32
CA ARG A 301 -21.27 -16.09 4.16
C ARG A 301 -19.94 -15.92 3.43
N PHE A 302 -19.43 -17.02 2.86
CA PHE A 302 -18.22 -17.01 2.05
C PHE A 302 -18.32 -16.05 0.87
N GLN A 303 -19.43 -16.10 0.11
CA GLN A 303 -19.65 -15.21 -1.04
C GLN A 303 -19.67 -13.73 -0.62
N ARG A 304 -20.36 -13.39 0.48
CA ARG A 304 -20.43 -12.00 1.00
C ARG A 304 -19.05 -11.40 1.26
N ARG A 305 -18.19 -12.14 1.98
CA ARG A 305 -16.86 -11.66 2.32
C ARG A 305 -15.84 -11.77 1.17
N HIS A 306 -16.25 -12.33 0.03
CA HIS A 306 -15.46 -12.33 -1.21
C HIS A 306 -16.04 -11.38 -2.28
N ALA A 307 -16.96 -10.49 -1.94
CA ALA A 307 -17.67 -9.59 -2.85
C ALA A 307 -18.31 -10.33 -4.05
N LEU A 308 -18.81 -11.54 -3.82
CA LEU A 308 -19.58 -12.35 -4.76
C LEU A 308 -21.06 -12.19 -4.47
N GLU A 309 -21.94 -12.56 -5.44
CA GLU A 309 -23.38 -12.62 -5.19
C GLU A 309 -23.67 -13.67 -4.12
N PRO A 310 -24.30 -13.31 -2.99
CA PRO A 310 -24.56 -14.22 -1.88
C PRO A 310 -25.86 -15.02 -2.11
N ASP A 311 -25.87 -15.81 -3.17
CA ASP A 311 -27.03 -16.60 -3.65
C ASP A 311 -26.96 -18.08 -3.25
N GLY A 312 -25.89 -18.49 -2.56
CA GLY A 312 -25.65 -19.89 -2.19
C GLY A 312 -25.38 -20.83 -3.37
N VAL A 313 -25.27 -20.30 -4.58
CA VAL A 313 -24.94 -21.07 -5.78
C VAL A 313 -23.45 -21.30 -5.87
N LEU A 314 -23.04 -22.55 -5.97
CA LEU A 314 -21.65 -22.91 -6.23
C LEU A 314 -21.36 -22.73 -7.74
N GLY A 315 -21.23 -21.48 -8.18
CA GLY A 315 -20.88 -21.10 -9.54
C GLY A 315 -19.38 -21.00 -9.76
N ARG A 316 -18.94 -20.68 -11.00
CA ARG A 316 -17.52 -20.59 -11.35
C ARG A 316 -16.74 -19.61 -10.49
N ALA A 317 -17.27 -18.41 -10.23
CA ALA A 317 -16.60 -17.40 -9.42
C ALA A 317 -16.43 -17.87 -7.96
N THR A 318 -17.48 -18.41 -7.36
CA THR A 318 -17.44 -19.00 -6.01
C THR A 318 -16.45 -20.15 -5.93
N PHE A 319 -16.47 -21.05 -6.92
CA PHE A 319 -15.56 -22.19 -7.01
C PHE A 319 -14.10 -21.73 -7.14
N HIS A 320 -13.82 -20.74 -7.98
CA HIS A 320 -12.48 -20.15 -8.12
C HIS A 320 -12.00 -19.56 -6.80
N ALA A 321 -12.83 -18.77 -6.11
CA ALA A 321 -12.47 -18.19 -4.82
C ALA A 321 -12.18 -19.26 -3.75
N LEU A 322 -12.98 -20.36 -3.73
CA LEU A 322 -12.80 -21.51 -2.85
C LEU A 322 -11.54 -22.33 -3.16
N THR A 323 -11.17 -22.44 -4.42
CA THR A 323 -9.99 -23.23 -4.85
C THR A 323 -8.71 -22.41 -4.92
N THR A 324 -8.77 -21.11 -4.68
CA THR A 324 -7.57 -20.28 -4.55
C THR A 324 -6.67 -20.83 -3.43
N PRO A 325 -5.40 -21.20 -3.72
CA PRO A 325 -4.47 -21.74 -2.73
C PRO A 325 -4.29 -20.78 -1.53
N PHE A 326 -4.16 -21.32 -0.33
CA PHE A 326 -3.91 -20.49 0.85
C PHE A 326 -2.57 -19.75 0.76
N ALA A 327 -1.57 -20.32 0.09
CA ALA A 327 -0.31 -19.62 -0.19
C ALA A 327 -0.54 -18.34 -1.02
N ALA A 328 -1.48 -18.36 -1.98
CA ALA A 328 -1.84 -17.16 -2.74
C ALA A 328 -2.58 -16.13 -1.85
N ARG A 329 -3.40 -16.59 -0.89
CA ARG A 329 -4.03 -15.70 0.10
C ARG A 329 -3.00 -15.08 1.06
N VAL A 330 -1.96 -15.83 1.45
CA VAL A 330 -0.82 -15.28 2.21
C VAL A 330 -0.17 -14.13 1.44
N VAL A 331 0.17 -14.34 0.17
CA VAL A 331 0.73 -13.27 -0.67
C VAL A 331 -0.24 -12.08 -0.77
N GLN A 332 -1.53 -12.33 -0.94
CA GLN A 332 -2.53 -11.26 -1.00
C GLN A 332 -2.58 -10.45 0.31
N ILE A 333 -2.49 -11.07 1.47
CA ILE A 333 -2.41 -10.40 2.78
C ILE A 333 -1.12 -9.56 2.86
N GLU A 334 0.04 -10.13 2.52
CA GLU A 334 1.34 -9.44 2.54
C GLU A 334 1.36 -8.20 1.65
N LEU A 335 0.75 -8.26 0.45
CA LEU A 335 0.58 -7.11 -0.44
C LEU A 335 -0.31 -6.02 0.17
N ASN A 336 -1.31 -6.39 0.94
CA ASN A 336 -2.18 -5.43 1.60
C ASN A 336 -1.52 -4.81 2.84
N LEU A 337 -0.72 -5.55 3.60
CA LEU A 337 0.12 -4.98 4.66
C LEU A 337 1.09 -3.94 4.09
N GLU A 338 1.69 -4.20 2.92
CA GLU A 338 2.52 -3.23 2.22
C GLU A 338 1.74 -1.96 1.88
N ARG A 339 0.50 -2.07 1.34
CA ARG A 339 -0.35 -0.93 0.98
C ARG A 339 -0.80 -0.12 2.20
N TRP A 340 -1.05 -0.76 3.33
CA TRP A 340 -1.37 -0.07 4.58
C TRP A 340 -0.24 0.83 5.06
N ARG A 341 1.01 0.46 4.84
CA ARG A 341 2.19 1.27 5.17
C ARG A 341 2.30 2.54 4.34
N TRP A 342 1.71 2.57 3.15
CA TRP A 342 1.68 3.74 2.27
C TRP A 342 0.66 4.79 2.68
N LEU A 343 -0.29 4.46 3.55
CA LEU A 343 -1.32 5.41 3.96
C LEU A 343 -0.70 6.53 4.80
N PRO A 344 -1.15 7.78 4.60
CA PRO A 344 -0.74 8.89 5.47
C PRO A 344 -1.27 8.67 6.88
N THR A 345 -0.79 9.48 7.83
CA THR A 345 -1.44 9.57 9.13
C THR A 345 -2.86 10.10 8.92
N LEU A 346 -3.85 9.30 9.33
CA LEU A 346 -5.26 9.62 9.14
C LEU A 346 -5.83 10.27 10.40
N HIS A 347 -6.72 11.24 10.18
CA HIS A 347 -7.48 11.90 11.22
C HIS A 347 -8.96 11.89 10.84
N ALA A 348 -9.82 11.58 11.79
CA ALA A 348 -11.25 11.68 11.59
C ALA A 348 -11.74 13.14 11.81
N PRO A 349 -12.81 13.58 11.12
CA PRO A 349 -13.62 12.81 10.18
C PRO A 349 -12.90 12.55 8.85
N LEU A 350 -13.14 11.39 8.22
CA LEU A 350 -12.58 11.06 6.90
C LEU A 350 -13.53 10.18 6.10
N VAL A 351 -13.33 10.17 4.78
CA VAL A 351 -14.00 9.28 3.82
C VAL A 351 -12.96 8.39 3.17
N MET A 352 -13.13 7.07 3.25
CA MET A 352 -12.29 6.09 2.58
C MET A 352 -13.10 5.33 1.55
N VAL A 353 -12.60 5.24 0.31
CA VAL A 353 -13.18 4.42 -0.75
C VAL A 353 -12.23 3.27 -1.06
N ASN A 354 -12.65 2.04 -0.82
CA ASN A 354 -11.90 0.86 -1.28
C ASN A 354 -12.44 0.37 -2.62
N ILE A 355 -11.66 0.54 -3.67
CA ILE A 355 -12.00 0.20 -5.05
C ILE A 355 -12.32 -1.29 -5.17
N ALA A 356 -11.44 -2.17 -4.68
CA ALA A 356 -11.58 -3.62 -4.82
C ALA A 356 -12.80 -4.18 -4.06
N GLN A 357 -13.20 -3.54 -2.97
CA GLN A 357 -14.35 -3.91 -2.14
C GLN A 357 -15.66 -3.31 -2.66
N PHE A 358 -15.59 -2.32 -3.56
CA PHE A 358 -16.74 -1.53 -3.99
C PHE A 358 -17.51 -0.89 -2.84
N ARG A 359 -16.79 -0.36 -1.84
CA ARG A 359 -17.37 0.26 -0.64
C ARG A 359 -16.74 1.60 -0.32
N LEU A 360 -17.56 2.46 0.26
CA LEU A 360 -17.17 3.71 0.89
C LEU A 360 -17.45 3.60 2.38
N PHE A 361 -16.51 4.07 3.18
CA PHE A 361 -16.59 4.23 4.63
C PHE A 361 -16.43 5.70 4.96
N ALA A 362 -17.37 6.29 5.71
CA ALA A 362 -17.23 7.63 6.25
C ALA A 362 -17.15 7.52 7.78
N LEU A 363 -16.02 7.90 8.34
CA LEU A 363 -15.60 7.62 9.71
C LEU A 363 -15.54 8.91 10.51
N ARG A 364 -16.22 8.98 11.65
CA ARG A 364 -16.14 10.09 12.61
C ARG A 364 -15.08 9.85 13.69
N SER A 365 -14.68 8.62 13.89
CA SER A 365 -13.64 8.21 14.82
C SER A 365 -12.81 7.07 14.19
N LEU A 366 -11.53 7.00 14.53
CA LEU A 366 -10.64 5.89 14.21
C LEU A 366 -10.39 5.00 15.42
N ALA A 367 -11.08 5.24 16.55
CA ALA A 367 -10.98 4.41 17.74
C ALA A 367 -11.56 3.02 17.47
N GLU A 368 -10.97 2.01 18.09
CA GLU A 368 -11.47 0.64 18.06
C GLU A 368 -12.92 0.59 18.60
N GLY A 369 -13.79 -0.13 17.90
CA GLY A 369 -15.20 -0.24 18.27
C GLY A 369 -16.05 1.01 18.00
N ALA A 370 -15.54 2.01 17.25
CA ALA A 370 -16.31 3.20 16.90
C ALA A 370 -17.57 2.85 16.11
N THR A 371 -18.74 3.28 16.59
CA THR A 371 -20.05 3.00 16.00
C THR A 371 -20.53 4.07 15.02
N ASP A 372 -19.95 5.29 15.06
CA ASP A 372 -20.33 6.39 14.15
C ASP A 372 -19.63 6.26 12.80
N THR A 373 -19.92 5.14 12.11
CA THR A 373 -19.39 4.80 10.79
C THR A 373 -20.52 4.65 9.80
N LEU A 374 -20.50 5.46 8.74
CA LEU A 374 -21.40 5.30 7.60
C LEU A 374 -20.70 4.44 6.56
N GLN A 375 -21.36 3.35 6.16
CA GLN A 375 -20.87 2.45 5.13
C GLN A 375 -21.87 2.38 3.97
N MET A 376 -21.37 2.41 2.72
CA MET A 376 -22.24 2.28 1.55
C MET A 376 -21.53 1.65 0.36
N ARG A 377 -22.34 1.16 -0.61
CA ARG A 377 -21.86 0.61 -1.86
C ARG A 377 -21.39 1.74 -2.78
N VAL A 378 -20.34 1.48 -3.58
CA VAL A 378 -19.91 2.38 -4.64
C VAL A 378 -19.80 1.65 -5.98
N ILE A 379 -19.94 2.41 -7.06
CA ILE A 379 -19.58 1.99 -8.42
C ILE A 379 -18.27 2.70 -8.76
N VAL A 380 -17.30 1.95 -9.24
CA VAL A 380 -15.97 2.44 -9.63
C VAL A 380 -15.73 2.23 -11.13
N GLY A 381 -14.59 2.66 -11.61
CA GLY A 381 -14.19 2.51 -13.00
C GLY A 381 -14.13 1.06 -13.48
N ARG A 382 -14.38 0.88 -14.78
CA ARG A 382 -14.27 -0.42 -15.46
C ARG A 382 -12.84 -0.94 -15.45
N SER A 383 -12.66 -2.22 -15.81
CA SER A 383 -11.34 -2.88 -15.80
C SER A 383 -10.43 -2.47 -16.95
N GLU A 384 -10.92 -1.75 -17.96
CA GLU A 384 -10.06 -1.18 -19.00
C GLU A 384 -9.16 -0.08 -18.42
N PRO A 385 -7.86 -0.09 -18.69
CA PRO A 385 -6.90 0.85 -18.06
C PRO A 385 -7.29 2.32 -18.17
N SER A 386 -7.93 2.70 -19.27
CA SER A 386 -8.38 4.08 -19.53
C SER A 386 -9.61 4.50 -18.73
N ALA A 387 -10.23 3.57 -18.00
CA ALA A 387 -11.42 3.80 -17.18
C ALA A 387 -11.20 3.44 -15.69
N HIS A 388 -9.97 3.07 -15.30
CA HIS A 388 -9.67 2.78 -13.90
C HIS A 388 -9.97 4.00 -13.01
N THR A 389 -10.52 3.75 -11.83
CA THR A 389 -10.47 4.72 -10.73
C THR A 389 -9.06 4.67 -10.14
N PRO A 390 -8.28 5.77 -10.15
CA PRO A 390 -6.96 5.79 -9.55
C PRO A 390 -7.04 5.79 -8.02
N THR A 391 -5.96 5.42 -7.37
CA THR A 391 -5.77 5.63 -5.94
C THR A 391 -5.18 7.02 -5.71
N PHE A 392 -5.77 7.80 -4.81
CA PHE A 392 -5.31 9.14 -4.47
C PHE A 392 -5.87 9.61 -3.12
N THR A 393 -5.33 10.69 -2.63
CA THR A 393 -5.86 11.45 -1.48
C THR A 393 -6.24 12.85 -1.94
N THR A 394 -7.28 13.39 -1.35
CA THR A 394 -7.78 14.75 -1.56
C THR A 394 -8.65 15.14 -0.37
N ASP A 395 -9.22 16.34 -0.41
CA ASP A 395 -10.20 16.81 0.55
C ASP A 395 -11.56 17.01 -0.14
N MET A 396 -12.64 16.62 0.52
CA MET A 396 -13.99 17.03 0.17
C MET A 396 -14.20 18.44 0.70
N VAL A 397 -14.52 19.37 -0.18
CA VAL A 397 -14.63 20.81 0.16
C VAL A 397 -16.06 21.31 0.10
N ASP A 398 -16.90 20.76 -0.80
CA ASP A 398 -18.28 21.19 -1.00
C ASP A 398 -19.23 20.01 -1.20
N VAL A 399 -20.50 20.24 -0.87
CA VAL A 399 -21.63 19.44 -1.33
C VAL A 399 -22.45 20.28 -2.31
N ILE A 400 -22.68 19.74 -3.50
CA ILE A 400 -23.43 20.41 -4.57
C ILE A 400 -24.71 19.66 -4.81
N PHE A 401 -25.84 20.31 -4.50
CA PHE A 401 -27.17 19.80 -4.80
C PHE A 401 -27.58 20.21 -6.21
N ARG A 402 -28.26 19.29 -6.92
CA ARG A 402 -28.67 19.49 -8.32
C ARG A 402 -27.54 19.96 -9.23
N PRO A 403 -26.44 19.20 -9.31
CA PRO A 403 -25.27 19.60 -10.07
C PRO A 403 -25.53 19.66 -11.57
N TYR A 404 -24.88 20.59 -12.25
CA TYR A 404 -24.62 20.46 -13.69
C TYR A 404 -23.61 19.32 -13.91
N TRP A 405 -23.83 18.51 -14.94
CA TRP A 405 -22.78 17.60 -15.41
C TRP A 405 -22.03 18.23 -16.59
N ASN A 406 -20.90 18.83 -16.31
CA ASN A 406 -19.97 19.25 -17.34
C ASN A 406 -19.31 18.01 -17.94
N VAL A 407 -19.71 17.67 -19.17
CA VAL A 407 -19.31 16.41 -19.81
C VAL A 407 -17.83 16.42 -20.14
N PRO A 408 -17.03 15.44 -19.67
CA PRO A 408 -15.64 15.32 -20.06
C PRO A 408 -15.47 15.23 -21.59
N PRO A 409 -14.48 15.90 -22.18
CA PRO A 409 -14.30 15.94 -23.64
C PRO A 409 -14.27 14.55 -24.30
N ARG A 410 -13.65 13.58 -23.65
CA ARG A 410 -13.58 12.22 -24.15
C ARG A 410 -14.97 11.56 -24.26
N ILE A 411 -15.81 11.73 -23.25
CA ILE A 411 -17.18 11.20 -23.27
C ILE A 411 -18.03 11.96 -24.30
N ALA A 412 -17.90 13.29 -24.31
CA ALA A 412 -18.59 14.11 -25.32
C ALA A 412 -18.32 13.64 -26.74
N VAL A 413 -17.04 13.48 -27.11
CA VAL A 413 -16.62 13.15 -28.46
C VAL A 413 -16.91 11.67 -28.83
N ARG A 414 -16.63 10.73 -27.93
CA ARG A 414 -16.70 9.31 -28.27
C ARG A 414 -18.08 8.68 -28.09
N GLU A 415 -18.90 9.26 -27.21
CA GLU A 415 -20.19 8.66 -26.83
C GLU A 415 -21.36 9.54 -27.21
N LEU A 416 -21.39 10.82 -26.77
CA LEU A 416 -22.56 11.66 -26.93
C LEU A 416 -22.69 12.29 -28.32
N LEU A 417 -21.62 12.79 -28.93
CA LEU A 417 -21.68 13.40 -30.27
C LEU A 417 -22.17 12.44 -31.36
N PRO A 418 -21.75 11.15 -31.40
CA PRO A 418 -22.33 10.17 -32.32
C PRO A 418 -23.84 10.03 -32.13
N ASP A 419 -24.31 9.90 -30.87
CA ASP A 419 -25.73 9.77 -30.54
C ASP A 419 -26.55 11.02 -30.89
N ILE A 420 -26.01 12.21 -30.62
CA ILE A 420 -26.64 13.50 -30.98
C ILE A 420 -26.82 13.60 -32.49
N ARG A 421 -25.82 13.18 -33.28
CA ARG A 421 -25.88 13.21 -34.76
C ARG A 421 -26.84 12.16 -35.34
N ALA A 422 -26.92 10.99 -34.73
CA ALA A 422 -27.74 9.88 -35.20
C ALA A 422 -29.22 10.00 -34.81
N ARG A 423 -29.53 10.68 -33.70
CA ARG A 423 -30.87 10.70 -33.08
C ARG A 423 -31.31 12.12 -32.79
N ALA A 424 -32.17 12.71 -33.63
CA ALA A 424 -32.59 14.11 -33.55
C ALA A 424 -33.13 14.55 -32.16
N ARG A 425 -33.79 13.64 -31.40
CA ARG A 425 -34.34 13.96 -30.08
C ARG A 425 -33.41 13.66 -28.91
N PHE A 426 -32.24 13.04 -29.16
CA PHE A 426 -31.33 12.62 -28.08
C PHE A 426 -30.84 13.80 -27.24
N PHE A 427 -30.45 14.90 -27.88
CA PHE A 427 -29.94 16.09 -27.21
C PHE A 427 -30.94 16.67 -26.21
N SER A 428 -32.20 16.88 -26.63
CA SER A 428 -33.26 17.39 -25.77
C SER A 428 -33.72 16.38 -24.72
N ALA A 429 -33.84 15.11 -25.09
CA ALA A 429 -34.26 14.05 -24.17
C ALA A 429 -33.23 13.79 -23.05
N GLN A 430 -31.96 14.08 -23.30
CA GLN A 430 -30.90 14.02 -22.30
C GLN A 430 -30.66 15.38 -21.61
N HIS A 431 -31.50 16.35 -21.79
CA HIS A 431 -31.38 17.70 -21.20
C HIS A 431 -30.00 18.32 -21.39
N LEU A 432 -29.39 18.13 -22.58
CA LEU A 432 -28.07 18.62 -22.90
C LEU A 432 -28.10 20.08 -23.35
N GLN A 433 -27.00 20.78 -23.09
CA GLN A 433 -26.70 22.13 -23.60
C GLN A 433 -25.28 22.16 -24.18
N ILE A 434 -25.09 22.96 -25.22
CA ILE A 434 -23.75 23.37 -25.64
C ILE A 434 -23.46 24.69 -24.91
N VAL A 435 -22.28 24.82 -24.29
CA VAL A 435 -21.93 25.99 -23.50
C VAL A 435 -20.54 26.51 -23.85
N GLN A 436 -20.42 27.86 -23.75
CA GLN A 436 -19.16 28.58 -23.82
C GLN A 436 -18.73 29.00 -22.41
N GLY A 437 -17.57 28.58 -21.96
CA GLY A 437 -17.03 28.84 -20.63
C GLY A 437 -16.80 27.58 -19.82
N GLN A 438 -16.20 27.72 -18.63
CA GLN A 438 -15.74 26.63 -17.78
C GLN A 438 -16.55 26.46 -16.48
N SER A 439 -17.30 27.48 -16.05
CA SER A 439 -18.07 27.47 -14.79
C SER A 439 -19.52 27.03 -15.00
N ASP A 440 -20.26 26.87 -13.91
CA ASP A 440 -21.71 26.65 -13.93
C ASP A 440 -22.48 27.84 -14.52
N ALA A 441 -21.89 29.04 -14.51
CA ALA A 441 -22.41 30.24 -15.19
C ALA A 441 -22.06 30.30 -16.70
N ALA A 442 -21.51 29.23 -17.29
CA ALA A 442 -21.18 29.17 -18.71
C ALA A 442 -22.39 29.44 -19.60
N ARG A 443 -22.23 30.27 -20.62
CA ARG A 443 -23.30 30.75 -21.49
C ARG A 443 -23.78 29.65 -22.45
N PRO A 444 -25.08 29.33 -22.51
CA PRO A 444 -25.61 28.41 -23.51
C PRO A 444 -25.52 28.99 -24.92
N VAL A 445 -25.24 28.13 -25.89
CA VAL A 445 -25.26 28.46 -27.32
C VAL A 445 -26.15 27.44 -28.08
N PRO A 446 -26.72 27.82 -29.24
CA PRO A 446 -27.67 26.98 -29.98
C PRO A 446 -27.06 25.65 -30.44
N LEU A 447 -27.91 24.63 -30.60
CA LEU A 447 -27.55 23.39 -31.26
C LEU A 447 -27.44 23.59 -32.77
N THR A 448 -26.21 23.69 -33.26
CA THR A 448 -25.92 23.80 -34.70
C THR A 448 -24.79 22.81 -35.06
N ALA A 449 -24.67 22.48 -36.35
CA ALA A 449 -23.57 21.63 -36.84
C ALA A 449 -22.19 22.26 -36.54
N GLY A 450 -22.09 23.61 -36.67
CA GLY A 450 -20.87 24.37 -36.35
C GLY A 450 -20.51 24.30 -34.86
N ASN A 451 -21.50 24.41 -33.98
CA ASN A 451 -21.26 24.31 -32.52
C ASN A 451 -20.95 22.86 -32.10
N LEU A 452 -21.53 21.84 -32.73
CA LEU A 452 -21.13 20.45 -32.51
C LEU A 452 -19.70 20.18 -32.98
N ALA A 453 -19.28 20.78 -34.09
CA ALA A 453 -17.88 20.74 -34.54
C ALA A 453 -16.94 21.47 -33.56
N ALA A 454 -17.39 22.58 -32.99
CA ALA A 454 -16.63 23.32 -31.95
C ALA A 454 -16.52 22.51 -30.65
N VAL A 455 -17.54 21.74 -30.25
CA VAL A 455 -17.45 20.79 -29.13
C VAL A 455 -16.43 19.68 -29.44
N ALA A 456 -16.48 19.11 -30.63
CA ALA A 456 -15.51 18.09 -31.04
C ALA A 456 -14.06 18.60 -31.04
N ALA A 457 -13.87 19.88 -31.34
CA ALA A 457 -12.58 20.57 -31.31
C ALA A 457 -12.21 21.14 -29.90
N GLY A 458 -13.02 20.92 -28.87
CA GLY A 458 -12.76 21.39 -27.51
C GLY A 458 -12.93 22.89 -27.26
N ARG A 459 -13.45 23.67 -28.27
CA ARG A 459 -13.72 25.12 -28.12
C ARG A 459 -15.01 25.42 -27.38
N LEU A 460 -15.98 24.52 -27.47
CA LEU A 460 -17.23 24.54 -26.71
C LEU A 460 -17.35 23.23 -25.93
N ARG A 461 -18.26 23.17 -24.95
CA ARG A 461 -18.49 21.98 -24.13
C ARG A 461 -19.96 21.55 -24.16
N LEU A 462 -20.17 20.25 -23.94
CA LEU A 462 -21.47 19.72 -23.58
C LEU A 462 -21.65 19.81 -22.06
N ARG A 463 -22.86 20.16 -21.64
CA ARG A 463 -23.30 20.17 -20.25
C ARG A 463 -24.70 19.57 -20.17
N GLN A 464 -24.95 18.71 -19.18
CA GLN A 464 -26.28 18.25 -18.84
C GLN A 464 -26.86 19.11 -17.72
N LEU A 465 -28.12 19.47 -17.86
CA LEU A 465 -28.85 20.26 -16.87
C LEU A 465 -29.10 19.48 -15.58
N PRO A 466 -29.28 20.18 -14.43
CA PRO A 466 -29.73 19.58 -13.19
C PRO A 466 -31.08 18.87 -13.37
N GLY A 467 -31.23 17.68 -12.79
CA GLY A 467 -32.48 16.94 -12.87
C GLY A 467 -32.34 15.49 -12.40
N PRO A 468 -33.45 14.75 -12.31
CA PRO A 468 -33.44 13.36 -11.87
C PRO A 468 -32.65 12.44 -12.82
N ASP A 469 -32.59 12.77 -14.10
CA ASP A 469 -31.88 12.01 -15.13
C ASP A 469 -30.41 12.44 -15.31
N ASN A 470 -29.94 13.42 -14.51
CA ASN A 470 -28.55 13.87 -14.60
C ASN A 470 -27.59 12.74 -14.25
N ALA A 471 -26.57 12.53 -15.06
CA ALA A 471 -25.59 11.45 -14.89
C ALA A 471 -24.88 11.47 -13.53
N LEU A 472 -24.75 12.66 -12.90
CA LEU A 472 -24.18 12.82 -11.56
C LEU A 472 -25.20 12.60 -10.43
N GLY A 473 -26.47 12.31 -10.76
CA GLY A 473 -27.55 12.27 -9.80
C GLY A 473 -27.88 13.65 -9.22
N LEU A 474 -28.50 13.66 -8.05
CA LEU A 474 -28.99 14.87 -7.40
C LEU A 474 -27.97 15.52 -6.45
N ILE A 475 -26.86 14.82 -6.13
CA ILE A 475 -25.82 15.32 -5.22
C ILE A 475 -24.43 14.93 -5.76
N LYS A 476 -23.56 15.93 -5.84
CA LYS A 476 -22.13 15.80 -6.14
C LYS A 476 -21.32 16.29 -4.93
N PHE A 477 -20.23 15.62 -4.65
CA PHE A 477 -19.24 16.02 -3.64
C PHE A 477 -18.01 16.54 -4.37
N GLU A 478 -17.60 17.76 -4.08
CA GLU A 478 -16.43 18.36 -4.67
C GLU A 478 -15.18 17.84 -3.98
N VAL A 479 -14.37 17.10 -4.74
CA VAL A 479 -13.14 16.45 -4.30
C VAL A 479 -12.02 16.79 -5.29
N PRO A 480 -11.41 17.98 -5.19
CA PRO A 480 -10.43 18.46 -6.16
C PRO A 480 -9.26 17.48 -6.31
N ASN A 481 -8.99 17.02 -7.53
CA ASN A 481 -7.92 16.09 -7.82
C ASN A 481 -7.46 16.20 -9.29
N ARG A 482 -6.23 15.79 -9.57
CA ARG A 482 -5.63 15.87 -10.92
C ARG A 482 -6.12 14.81 -11.91
N PHE A 483 -6.99 13.92 -11.50
CA PHE A 483 -7.48 12.79 -12.30
C PHE A 483 -8.90 13.01 -12.83
N ASP A 484 -9.51 14.16 -12.53
CA ASP A 484 -10.89 14.48 -12.87
C ASP A 484 -11.91 13.43 -12.35
N VAL A 485 -11.59 12.77 -11.24
CA VAL A 485 -12.49 11.82 -10.59
C VAL A 485 -13.50 12.57 -9.74
N LEU A 486 -14.78 12.33 -10.01
CA LEU A 486 -15.89 12.88 -9.25
C LEU A 486 -16.44 11.84 -8.26
N LEU A 487 -16.96 12.34 -7.13
CA LEU A 487 -17.73 11.57 -6.15
C LEU A 487 -19.18 12.08 -6.19
N HIS A 488 -20.15 11.23 -6.56
CA HIS A 488 -21.50 11.70 -6.88
C HIS A 488 -22.58 10.61 -6.80
N GLY A 489 -23.83 10.98 -6.82
CA GLY A 489 -24.98 10.10 -7.00
C GLY A 489 -25.11 9.58 -8.44
N THR A 490 -26.25 8.98 -8.76
CA THR A 490 -26.53 8.46 -10.11
C THR A 490 -28.03 8.14 -10.24
N PRO A 491 -28.66 8.34 -11.41
CA PRO A 491 -29.99 7.83 -11.69
C PRO A 491 -30.03 6.30 -11.91
N ALA A 492 -28.88 5.68 -12.17
CA ALA A 492 -28.78 4.24 -12.44
C ALA A 492 -28.60 3.41 -11.15
N GLU A 493 -29.45 3.63 -10.15
CA GLU A 493 -29.36 3.03 -8.81
C GLU A 493 -29.41 1.50 -8.83
N ARG A 494 -30.12 0.89 -9.80
CA ARG A 494 -30.18 -0.57 -9.99
C ARG A 494 -28.82 -1.22 -10.12
N LEU A 495 -27.80 -0.50 -10.58
CA LEU A 495 -26.45 -1.04 -10.72
C LEU A 495 -25.77 -1.34 -9.38
N PHE A 496 -26.28 -0.79 -8.27
CA PHE A 496 -25.77 -1.11 -6.94
C PHE A 496 -26.19 -2.50 -6.44
N SER A 497 -27.19 -3.15 -7.07
CA SER A 497 -27.58 -4.51 -6.71
C SER A 497 -26.52 -5.55 -7.07
N HIS A 498 -25.68 -5.29 -8.07
CA HIS A 498 -24.60 -6.21 -8.46
C HIS A 498 -23.50 -6.29 -7.40
N ALA A 499 -22.91 -7.48 -7.22
CA ALA A 499 -21.74 -7.64 -6.37
C ALA A 499 -20.51 -6.94 -6.98
N ARG A 500 -20.21 -7.18 -8.25
CA ARG A 500 -19.14 -6.48 -8.98
C ARG A 500 -19.67 -5.19 -9.60
N ARG A 501 -19.17 -4.05 -9.15
CA ARG A 501 -19.68 -2.72 -9.53
C ARG A 501 -18.62 -1.86 -10.24
N ALA A 502 -17.98 -2.40 -11.25
CA ALA A 502 -16.99 -1.74 -12.10
C ALA A 502 -17.67 -1.26 -13.39
N PHE A 503 -18.42 -0.14 -13.34
CA PHE A 503 -19.26 0.32 -14.45
C PHE A 503 -18.98 1.74 -14.93
N SER A 504 -18.22 2.56 -14.14
CA SER A 504 -17.95 3.96 -14.49
C SER A 504 -16.76 4.13 -15.43
N HIS A 505 -16.52 5.35 -15.86
CA HIS A 505 -15.33 5.77 -16.61
C HIS A 505 -14.18 6.26 -15.71
N GLY A 506 -14.25 5.95 -14.41
CA GLY A 506 -13.26 6.35 -13.41
C GLY A 506 -13.87 7.08 -12.22
N CYS A 507 -14.97 7.80 -12.40
CA CYS A 507 -15.69 8.46 -11.30
C CYS A 507 -16.30 7.45 -10.32
N ILE A 508 -16.53 7.90 -9.09
CA ILE A 508 -17.06 7.09 -7.99
C ILE A 508 -18.52 7.48 -7.77
N ARG A 509 -19.46 6.52 -8.00
CA ARG A 509 -20.88 6.71 -7.70
C ARG A 509 -21.21 6.10 -6.36
N VAL A 510 -21.95 6.81 -5.52
CA VAL A 510 -22.35 6.37 -4.18
C VAL A 510 -23.82 5.97 -4.13
N SER A 511 -24.14 4.91 -3.38
CA SER A 511 -25.48 4.36 -3.31
C SER A 511 -26.44 5.17 -2.43
N ASN A 512 -25.92 5.97 -1.50
CA ASN A 512 -26.71 6.83 -0.63
C ASN A 512 -26.08 8.20 -0.50
N PRO A 513 -26.20 9.06 -1.53
CA PRO A 513 -25.61 10.38 -1.53
C PRO A 513 -26.20 11.30 -0.44
N ALA A 514 -27.48 11.12 -0.06
CA ALA A 514 -28.10 11.92 0.99
C ALA A 514 -27.49 11.64 2.37
N ALA A 515 -27.22 10.36 2.70
CA ALA A 515 -26.54 10.01 3.94
C ALA A 515 -25.11 10.54 3.99
N LEU A 516 -24.38 10.49 2.86
CA LEU A 516 -23.03 11.05 2.77
C LEU A 516 -23.06 12.59 2.89
N ALA A 517 -24.04 13.27 2.29
CA ALA A 517 -24.22 14.70 2.45
C ALA A 517 -24.49 15.09 3.91
N ARG A 518 -25.37 14.34 4.60
CA ARG A 518 -25.62 14.55 6.04
C ARG A 518 -24.35 14.36 6.87
N PHE A 519 -23.54 13.33 6.55
CA PHE A 519 -22.26 13.13 7.20
C PHE A 519 -21.31 14.31 6.99
N ALA A 520 -21.18 14.77 5.74
CA ALA A 520 -20.26 15.84 5.37
C ALA A 520 -20.68 17.21 5.95
N LEU A 521 -21.97 17.50 5.96
CA LEU A 521 -22.52 18.79 6.38
C LEU A 521 -22.85 18.87 7.88
N ARG A 522 -22.55 17.83 8.67
CA ARG A 522 -22.93 17.76 10.09
C ARG A 522 -22.45 18.98 10.89
N ASP A 523 -21.23 19.44 10.64
CA ASP A 523 -20.57 20.52 11.37
C ASP A 523 -20.72 21.88 10.64
N THR A 524 -21.46 21.90 9.52
CA THR A 524 -21.71 23.11 8.72
C THR A 524 -22.94 23.85 9.24
N ALA A 525 -22.86 25.17 9.24
CA ALA A 525 -23.95 26.02 9.72
C ALA A 525 -25.28 25.72 9.00
N GLY A 526 -26.39 25.84 9.74
CA GLY A 526 -27.73 25.70 9.19
C GLY A 526 -28.38 24.32 9.38
N ALA A 527 -27.86 23.47 10.29
CA ALA A 527 -28.46 22.18 10.70
C ALA A 527 -28.99 21.34 9.51
N TRP A 528 -28.07 20.73 8.74
CA TRP A 528 -28.39 19.96 7.54
C TRP A 528 -28.98 18.59 7.90
N THR A 529 -30.30 18.57 8.17
CA THR A 529 -31.09 17.35 8.37
C THR A 529 -31.35 16.63 7.05
N LEU A 530 -31.83 15.37 7.10
CA LEU A 530 -32.21 14.64 5.89
C LEU A 530 -33.39 15.32 5.16
N GLU A 531 -34.31 15.95 5.89
CA GLU A 531 -35.44 16.73 5.33
C GLU A 531 -34.91 17.93 4.54
N LYS A 532 -33.97 18.68 5.08
CA LYS A 532 -33.35 19.83 4.41
C LYS A 532 -32.55 19.39 3.18
N ILE A 533 -31.79 18.30 3.28
CA ILE A 533 -31.08 17.70 2.14
C ILE A 533 -32.08 17.27 1.06
N SER A 534 -33.17 16.60 1.45
CA SER A 534 -34.23 16.20 0.52
C SER A 534 -34.92 17.40 -0.14
N ALA A 535 -35.15 18.50 0.59
CA ALA A 535 -35.69 19.73 0.03
C ALA A 535 -34.73 20.35 -1.00
N ALA A 536 -33.42 20.43 -0.68
CA ALA A 536 -32.40 20.92 -1.61
C ALA A 536 -32.29 20.08 -2.90
N THR A 537 -32.54 18.77 -2.84
CA THR A 537 -32.54 17.91 -4.03
C THR A 537 -33.79 18.06 -4.90
N ARG A 538 -34.92 18.50 -4.33
CA ARG A 538 -36.19 18.74 -5.04
C ARG A 538 -36.37 20.17 -5.52
N GLY A 539 -35.61 21.12 -4.95
CA GLY A 539 -35.65 22.54 -5.36
C GLY A 539 -35.30 22.74 -6.83
N PRO A 540 -35.55 23.94 -7.39
CA PRO A 540 -35.27 24.23 -8.80
C PRO A 540 -33.77 24.45 -9.05
N ASP A 541 -33.02 24.95 -8.05
CA ASP A 541 -31.71 25.56 -8.24
C ASP A 541 -30.56 24.60 -8.00
N ASN A 542 -29.43 24.84 -8.69
CA ASN A 542 -28.13 24.32 -8.33
C ASN A 542 -27.64 25.03 -7.07
N GLN A 543 -27.41 24.29 -6.00
CA GLN A 543 -26.95 24.85 -4.72
C GLN A 543 -25.61 24.24 -4.31
N ARG A 544 -24.60 25.08 -4.14
CA ARG A 544 -23.30 24.70 -3.56
C ARG A 544 -23.29 25.06 -2.08
N VAL A 545 -22.83 24.13 -1.25
CA VAL A 545 -22.67 24.31 0.20
C VAL A 545 -21.25 23.95 0.56
N GLU A 546 -20.47 24.93 0.96
CA GLU A 546 -19.10 24.77 1.43
C GLU A 546 -19.09 24.09 2.79
N LEU A 547 -18.18 23.15 3.00
CA LEU A 547 -18.01 22.47 4.28
C LEU A 547 -17.34 23.42 5.29
N ALA A 548 -17.77 23.36 6.56
CA ALA A 548 -17.13 24.11 7.66
C ALA A 548 -15.64 23.78 7.80
N ARG A 549 -15.26 22.55 7.48
CA ARG A 549 -13.88 22.07 7.37
C ARG A 549 -13.80 21.05 6.26
N PRO A 550 -12.77 21.09 5.42
CA PRO A 550 -12.53 20.03 4.44
C PRO A 550 -12.42 18.66 5.13
N ILE A 551 -12.98 17.64 4.50
CA ILE A 551 -12.95 16.26 5.00
C ILE A 551 -12.00 15.45 4.12
N PRO A 552 -10.93 14.85 4.68
CA PRO A 552 -10.02 13.99 3.93
C PRO A 552 -10.76 12.85 3.21
N VAL A 553 -10.46 12.67 1.92
CA VAL A 553 -10.97 11.57 1.09
C VAL A 553 -9.79 10.76 0.60
N ILE A 554 -9.81 9.45 0.88
CA ILE A 554 -8.75 8.53 0.50
C ILE A 554 -9.35 7.44 -0.37
N VAL A 555 -8.85 7.32 -1.59
CA VAL A 555 -9.21 6.24 -2.50
C VAL A 555 -8.10 5.21 -2.50
N VAL A 556 -8.39 4.02 -1.98
CA VAL A 556 -7.44 2.92 -1.80
C VAL A 556 -7.80 1.70 -2.66
N TYR A 557 -6.83 0.80 -2.81
CA TYR A 557 -7.00 -0.47 -3.50
C TYR A 557 -6.53 -1.60 -2.58
N LEU A 558 -7.43 -2.06 -1.70
CA LEU A 558 -7.16 -3.12 -0.74
C LEU A 558 -7.95 -4.37 -1.13
N THR A 559 -7.24 -5.43 -1.49
CA THR A 559 -7.81 -6.70 -1.94
C THR A 559 -7.96 -7.73 -0.83
N ALA A 560 -7.42 -7.47 0.34
CA ALA A 560 -7.65 -8.21 1.57
C ALA A 560 -7.89 -7.25 2.73
N GLY A 561 -8.77 -7.62 3.64
CA GLY A 561 -9.10 -6.86 4.84
C GLY A 561 -9.65 -7.75 5.93
N VAL A 562 -9.86 -7.15 7.10
CA VAL A 562 -10.53 -7.78 8.23
C VAL A 562 -11.56 -6.79 8.75
N SER A 563 -12.82 -7.22 8.83
CA SER A 563 -13.88 -6.39 9.41
C SER A 563 -13.75 -6.31 10.93
N ALA A 564 -14.45 -5.37 11.56
CA ALA A 564 -14.41 -5.17 13.01
C ALA A 564 -14.84 -6.42 13.83
N ASP A 565 -15.67 -7.29 13.25
CA ASP A 565 -16.07 -8.57 13.83
C ASP A 565 -15.05 -9.71 13.64
N GLY A 566 -13.87 -9.40 13.10
CA GLY A 566 -12.82 -10.38 12.82
C GLY A 566 -13.02 -11.20 11.53
N THR A 567 -14.05 -10.90 10.73
CA THR A 567 -14.28 -11.57 9.46
C THR A 567 -13.22 -11.17 8.44
N VAL A 568 -12.51 -12.17 7.93
CA VAL A 568 -11.48 -11.97 6.90
C VAL A 568 -12.12 -11.87 5.53
N GLU A 569 -11.84 -10.81 4.81
CA GLU A 569 -12.39 -10.52 3.50
C GLU A 569 -11.30 -10.57 2.41
N PHE A 570 -11.65 -11.11 1.23
CA PHE A 570 -10.77 -11.11 0.06
C PHE A 570 -11.55 -10.66 -1.16
N PHE A 571 -10.95 -9.76 -1.93
CA PHE A 571 -11.54 -9.19 -3.14
C PHE A 571 -10.69 -9.52 -4.35
N ASP A 572 -11.33 -9.56 -5.52
CA ASP A 572 -10.62 -9.79 -6.78
C ASP A 572 -9.65 -8.65 -7.09
N ASP A 573 -8.52 -9.00 -7.70
CA ASP A 573 -7.55 -8.03 -8.25
C ASP A 573 -8.11 -7.39 -9.54
N LEU A 574 -9.13 -6.53 -9.36
CA LEU A 574 -9.96 -5.92 -10.42
C LEU A 574 -9.12 -5.28 -11.53
N TYR A 575 -8.02 -4.62 -11.17
CA TYR A 575 -7.16 -3.86 -12.06
C TYR A 575 -5.78 -4.50 -12.28
N GLY A 576 -5.51 -5.66 -11.69
CA GLY A 576 -4.22 -6.35 -11.78
C GLY A 576 -3.10 -5.72 -10.94
N GLU A 577 -3.46 -4.92 -9.93
CA GLU A 577 -2.50 -4.23 -9.06
C GLU A 577 -1.74 -5.18 -8.11
N ASP A 578 -2.39 -6.26 -7.64
CA ASP A 578 -1.73 -7.28 -6.82
C ASP A 578 -0.62 -7.95 -7.62
N ARG A 579 -0.92 -8.34 -8.85
CA ARG A 579 0.04 -8.99 -9.74
C ARG A 579 1.24 -8.09 -10.03
N ARG A 580 1.00 -6.78 -10.30
CA ARG A 580 2.07 -5.81 -10.53
C ARG A 580 2.94 -5.58 -9.30
N LEU A 581 2.32 -5.45 -8.13
CA LEU A 581 3.03 -5.24 -6.87
C LEU A 581 3.81 -6.50 -6.47
N ALA A 582 3.20 -7.69 -6.57
CA ALA A 582 3.87 -8.95 -6.30
C ALA A 582 5.13 -9.15 -7.16
N ALA A 583 5.04 -8.84 -8.46
CA ALA A 583 6.18 -8.92 -9.36
C ALA A 583 7.32 -7.96 -8.93
N ARG A 584 6.99 -6.73 -8.53
CA ARG A 584 7.97 -5.75 -8.03
C ARG A 584 8.61 -6.17 -6.71
N LEU A 585 7.85 -6.80 -5.81
CA LEU A 585 8.35 -7.31 -4.54
C LEU A 585 9.09 -8.66 -4.68
N GLY A 586 9.16 -9.23 -5.89
CA GLY A 586 9.72 -10.55 -6.13
C GLY A 586 8.96 -11.67 -5.45
N MET A 587 7.65 -11.46 -5.20
CA MET A 587 6.77 -12.42 -4.53
C MET A 587 6.10 -13.31 -5.55
N SER A 588 6.20 -14.63 -5.40
CA SER A 588 5.42 -15.60 -6.15
C SER A 588 4.81 -16.62 -5.17
N ALA A 589 3.63 -17.15 -5.51
CA ALA A 589 2.97 -18.18 -4.71
C ALA A 589 3.88 -19.42 -4.51
N GLU A 590 4.74 -19.72 -5.48
CA GLU A 590 5.74 -20.81 -5.40
C GLU A 590 6.87 -20.50 -4.40
N ARG A 591 7.30 -19.24 -4.27
CA ARG A 591 8.29 -18.82 -3.27
C ARG A 591 7.73 -18.93 -1.86
N ALA A 592 6.49 -18.53 -1.61
CA ALA A 592 5.83 -18.68 -0.31
C ALA A 592 5.76 -20.14 0.15
N ALA A 593 5.65 -21.10 -0.76
CA ALA A 593 5.70 -22.53 -0.46
C ALA A 593 7.13 -23.04 -0.16
N LYS A 594 8.17 -22.49 -0.81
CA LYS A 594 9.57 -22.95 -0.66
C LYS A 594 10.29 -22.44 0.58
N THR A 595 9.88 -21.30 1.14
CA THR A 595 10.53 -20.73 2.35
C THR A 595 10.32 -21.59 3.59
N ARG A 596 9.41 -22.57 3.56
CA ARG A 596 9.09 -23.48 4.67
C ARG A 596 9.90 -24.79 4.71
N THR A 597 10.55 -25.17 3.62
CA THR A 597 11.34 -26.42 3.58
C THR A 597 12.81 -26.23 3.95
N SER A 598 13.26 -24.99 4.19
CA SER A 598 14.66 -24.69 4.50
C SER A 598 15.01 -24.61 5.99
N ASP A 599 14.04 -24.74 6.90
CA ASP A 599 14.32 -24.70 8.35
C ASP A 599 14.89 -26.02 8.92
N THR A 600 15.08 -27.04 8.09
CA THR A 600 15.58 -28.35 8.55
C THR A 600 16.84 -28.86 7.83
N ALA A 601 17.50 -28.08 7.01
CA ALA A 601 18.74 -28.52 6.37
C ALA A 601 19.79 -27.43 6.36
N SER A 602 20.78 -27.58 7.20
CA SER A 602 22.09 -26.91 7.13
C SER A 602 22.62 -27.00 5.69
N ARG A 603 22.50 -25.89 4.93
CA ARG A 603 23.07 -25.78 3.58
C ARG A 603 23.97 -24.55 3.49
N THR A 604 25.20 -24.80 3.08
CA THR A 604 26.21 -23.86 2.60
C THR A 604 25.61 -22.62 1.94
N VAL A 605 25.92 -21.45 2.51
CA VAL A 605 25.50 -20.12 2.09
C VAL A 605 25.98 -19.89 0.65
N ARG A 606 25.08 -20.02 -0.32
CA ARG A 606 25.28 -19.38 -1.62
C ARG A 606 24.83 -17.92 -1.46
N VAL A 607 25.73 -17.00 -1.77
CA VAL A 607 25.42 -15.57 -1.93
C VAL A 607 24.25 -15.47 -2.90
N GLY A 608 23.11 -14.96 -2.43
CA GLY A 608 21.90 -14.80 -3.24
C GLY A 608 22.11 -13.78 -4.38
N PRO A 609 21.22 -13.81 -5.39
CA PRO A 609 21.29 -12.86 -6.51
C PRO A 609 21.22 -11.42 -6.02
N PRO A 610 21.79 -10.46 -6.77
CA PRO A 610 21.78 -9.05 -6.41
C PRO A 610 20.34 -8.57 -6.19
N ARG A 611 20.16 -7.75 -5.16
CA ARG A 611 18.87 -7.08 -4.88
C ARG A 611 18.44 -6.35 -6.16
N LEU A 612 17.23 -6.61 -6.63
CA LEU A 612 16.65 -5.80 -7.68
C LEU A 612 16.49 -4.38 -7.14
N ASP A 613 17.10 -3.41 -7.81
CA ASP A 613 16.98 -1.97 -7.49
C ASP A 613 15.58 -1.49 -7.85
N PHE A 614 14.68 -1.56 -6.89
CA PHE A 614 13.38 -0.89 -6.95
C PHE A 614 13.44 0.39 -6.13
N ALA A 615 12.79 1.47 -6.64
CA ALA A 615 12.63 2.71 -5.90
C ALA A 615 12.00 2.44 -4.53
N ARG A 616 12.79 2.65 -3.46
CA ARG A 616 12.35 2.52 -2.07
C ARG A 616 11.95 3.89 -1.51
N PRO A 617 11.01 3.94 -0.54
CA PRO A 617 10.71 5.18 0.15
C PRO A 617 11.96 5.77 0.80
N GLN A 618 12.06 7.11 0.81
CA GLN A 618 13.14 7.80 1.53
C GLN A 618 12.78 7.84 3.02
N CYS A 619 13.54 7.19 3.83
CA CYS A 619 13.52 7.32 5.29
C CYS A 619 14.14 8.62 5.78
#